data_93a2df2ea81bbdb1ea8c1cd4012e42b6
#
_entry.id   93a2df2ea81bbdb1ea8c1cd4012e42b6
#
_cell.length_a   1.000
_cell.length_b   1.000
_cell.length_c   1.000
_cell.angle_alpha   90.00
_cell.angle_beta   90.00
_cell.angle_gamma   90.00
#
_symmetry.space_group_name_H-M   'P 1'
#
loop_
_entity.id
_entity.type
_entity.pdbx_description
1 polymer ?
#
loop_
_entity_poly.entity_id
_entity_poly.type
_entity_poly.pdbx_seq_one_letter_code
_entity_poly.pdbx_strand_id
1 'polypeptide(L)'
;MINRYEFLRGIYTSVSRIDRKEMLLEFLVQFKVYGFTSKTTELCAEIYSKLRENGSLINELDIIMLGICAENHESIITSDKDFLEAGKISGVRVHLSLS
;
A
#
# COMPACT_ATOMS: atom_id res chain seq x y z
N MET A 1 10.20 7.90 -1.05
CA MET A 1 10.01 6.57 -0.45
C MET A 1 8.87 6.62 0.55
N ILE A 2 7.94 5.69 0.43
CA ILE A 2 6.78 5.62 1.31
C ILE A 2 7.10 4.75 2.51
N ASN A 3 6.86 5.27 3.72
CA ASN A 3 6.98 4.49 4.95
C ASN A 3 5.67 3.75 5.19
N ARG A 4 5.69 2.41 5.05
CA ARG A 4 4.51 1.57 5.17
C ARG A 4 3.84 1.72 6.54
N TYR A 5 4.62 1.78 7.61
CA TYR A 5 4.08 1.93 8.96
C TYR A 5 3.32 3.25 9.12
N GLU A 6 3.90 4.35 8.66
CA GLU A 6 3.24 5.66 8.75
C GLU A 6 1.98 5.74 7.89
N PHE A 7 2.04 5.16 6.69
CA PHE A 7 0.90 5.10 5.79
C PHE A 7 -0.27 4.37 6.44
N LEU A 8 -0.02 3.17 6.96
CA LEU A 8 -1.05 2.36 7.60
C LEU A 8 -1.51 2.96 8.92
N ARG A 9 -0.60 3.54 9.71
CA ARG A 9 -0.94 4.19 10.97
C ARG A 9 -1.92 5.34 10.77
N GLY A 10 -1.72 6.15 9.73
CA GLY A 10 -2.64 7.23 9.40
C GLY A 10 -4.06 6.73 9.18
N ILE A 11 -4.20 5.60 8.50
CA ILE A 11 -5.49 4.97 8.23
C ILE A 11 -6.07 4.32 9.48
N TYR A 12 -5.28 3.50 10.18
CA TYR A 12 -5.76 2.75 11.35
C TYR A 12 -6.03 3.62 12.57
N THR A 13 -5.35 4.74 12.72
CA THR A 13 -5.63 5.69 13.80
C THR A 13 -7.05 6.24 13.66
N SER A 14 -7.50 6.46 12.43
CA SER A 14 -8.88 6.88 12.17
C SER A 14 -9.89 5.78 12.48
N VAL A 15 -9.55 4.52 12.24
CA VAL A 15 -10.41 3.38 12.57
C VAL A 15 -10.67 3.28 14.07
N SER A 16 -9.65 3.52 14.90
CA SER A 16 -9.78 3.43 16.36
C SER A 16 -10.70 4.51 16.95
N ARG A 17 -11.03 5.54 16.19
CA ARG A 17 -11.92 6.62 16.59
C ARG A 17 -13.38 6.42 16.19
N ILE A 18 -13.73 5.24 15.67
CA ILE A 18 -15.12 4.78 15.50
C ILE A 18 -15.89 5.40 14.35
N ASP A 19 -15.30 6.26 13.54
CA ASP A 19 -16.04 6.86 12.45
C ASP A 19 -15.49 6.41 11.10
N ARG A 20 -16.28 5.56 10.40
CA ARG A 20 -15.95 5.14 9.03
C ARG A 20 -15.77 6.32 8.08
N LYS A 21 -16.47 7.41 8.35
CA LYS A 21 -16.38 8.62 7.54
C LYS A 21 -15.02 9.28 7.68
N GLU A 22 -14.50 9.38 8.91
CA GLU A 22 -13.16 9.92 9.15
C GLU A 22 -12.09 9.04 8.53
N MET A 23 -12.25 7.72 8.62
CA MET A 23 -11.34 6.77 7.99
C MET A 23 -11.29 6.98 6.46
N LEU A 24 -12.45 7.12 5.83
CA LEU A 24 -12.53 7.37 4.40
C LEU A 24 -11.89 8.70 4.02
N LEU A 25 -12.10 9.74 4.83
CA LEU A 25 -11.50 11.05 4.58
C LEU A 25 -9.98 11.00 4.67
N GLU A 26 -9.43 10.33 5.68
CA GLU A 26 -7.98 10.15 5.81
C GLU A 26 -7.40 9.33 4.65
N PHE A 27 -8.13 8.30 4.24
CA PHE A 27 -7.75 7.49 3.10
C PHE A 27 -7.70 8.34 1.81
N LEU A 28 -8.72 9.19 1.60
CA LEU A 28 -8.77 10.10 0.46
C LEU A 28 -7.64 11.14 0.50
N VAL A 29 -7.25 11.60 1.69
CA VAL A 29 -6.11 12.51 1.83
C VAL A 29 -4.82 11.83 1.35
N GLN A 30 -4.59 10.57 1.72
CA GLN A 30 -3.43 9.81 1.24
C GLN A 30 -3.43 9.70 -0.28
N PHE A 31 -4.56 9.37 -0.88
CA PHE A 31 -4.69 9.29 -2.33
C PHE A 31 -4.43 10.63 -3.00
N LYS A 32 -4.91 11.72 -2.43
CA LYS A 32 -4.69 13.05 -2.97
C LYS A 32 -3.22 13.43 -2.97
N VAL A 33 -2.50 13.08 -1.91
CA VAL A 33 -1.07 13.37 -1.78
C VAL A 33 -0.24 12.59 -2.79
N TYR A 34 -0.54 11.29 -2.98
CA TYR A 34 0.24 10.43 -3.87
C TYR A 34 -0.31 10.33 -5.29
N GLY A 35 -1.52 10.85 -5.52
CA GLY A 35 -2.15 10.80 -6.84
C GLY A 35 -2.73 9.43 -7.16
N PHE A 36 -4.02 9.24 -6.91
CA PHE A 36 -4.72 8.01 -7.26
C PHE A 36 -5.49 8.24 -8.55
N THR A 37 -5.13 7.54 -9.60
CA THR A 37 -5.70 7.67 -10.94
C THR A 37 -6.33 6.35 -11.40
N SER A 38 -6.95 6.36 -12.58
CA SER A 38 -7.43 5.13 -13.20
C SER A 38 -6.28 4.15 -13.47
N LYS A 39 -5.09 4.67 -13.74
CA LYS A 39 -3.88 3.85 -13.92
C LYS A 39 -3.50 3.15 -12.60
N THR A 40 -3.62 3.83 -11.48
CA THR A 40 -3.38 3.22 -10.16
C THR A 40 -4.32 2.04 -9.94
N THR A 41 -5.60 2.19 -10.29
CA THR A 41 -6.59 1.11 -10.18
C THR A 41 -6.19 -0.10 -11.02
N GLU A 42 -5.76 0.11 -12.25
CA GLU A 42 -5.29 -0.97 -13.12
C GLU A 42 -4.07 -1.69 -12.51
N LEU A 43 -3.12 -0.93 -11.99
CA LEU A 43 -1.93 -1.49 -11.35
C LEU A 43 -2.28 -2.29 -10.10
N CYS A 44 -3.22 -1.80 -9.29
CA CYS A 44 -3.70 -2.56 -8.12
C CYS A 44 -4.32 -3.89 -8.54
N ALA A 45 -5.12 -3.90 -9.60
CA ALA A 45 -5.74 -5.11 -10.12
C ALA A 45 -4.69 -6.11 -10.62
N GLU A 46 -3.68 -5.64 -11.35
CA GLU A 46 -2.57 -6.48 -11.81
C GLU A 46 -1.78 -7.08 -10.64
N ILE A 47 -1.47 -6.26 -9.65
CA ILE A 47 -0.74 -6.69 -8.45
C ILE A 47 -1.56 -7.73 -7.68
N TYR A 48 -2.85 -7.47 -7.50
CA TYR A 48 -3.77 -8.42 -6.86
C TYR A 48 -3.72 -9.78 -7.56
N SER A 49 -3.83 -9.80 -8.89
CA SER A 49 -3.81 -11.04 -9.67
C SER A 49 -2.49 -11.78 -9.52
N LYS A 50 -1.37 -11.07 -9.58
CA LYS A 50 -0.04 -11.68 -9.43
C LYS A 50 0.16 -12.28 -8.05
N LEU A 51 -0.25 -11.57 -7.00
CA LEU A 51 -0.15 -12.06 -5.63
C LEU A 51 -1.03 -13.29 -5.42
N ARG A 52 -2.24 -13.26 -5.96
CA ARG A 52 -3.17 -14.39 -5.88
C ARG A 52 -2.60 -15.63 -6.58
N GLU A 53 -2.06 -15.46 -7.78
CA GLU A 53 -1.45 -16.56 -8.55
C GLU A 53 -0.27 -17.21 -7.81
N ASN A 54 0.45 -16.42 -7.04
CA ASN A 54 1.59 -16.89 -6.26
C ASN A 54 1.23 -17.35 -4.84
N GLY A 55 -0.06 -17.34 -4.49
CA GLY A 55 -0.51 -17.72 -3.15
C GLY A 55 -0.04 -16.77 -2.06
N SER A 56 0.23 -15.53 -2.41
CA SER A 56 0.84 -14.53 -1.52
C SER A 56 -0.06 -13.31 -1.30
N LEU A 57 -1.38 -13.51 -1.29
CA LEU A 57 -2.33 -12.41 -1.05
C LEU A 57 -2.03 -11.72 0.29
N ILE A 58 -2.09 -10.42 0.25
CA ILE A 58 -1.89 -9.55 1.40
C ILE A 58 -3.13 -8.69 1.61
N ASN A 59 -3.12 -7.86 2.64
CA ASN A 59 -4.19 -6.93 2.96
C ASN A 59 -4.45 -5.98 1.78
N GLU A 60 -5.72 -5.64 1.56
CA GLU A 60 -6.13 -4.74 0.47
C GLU A 60 -5.47 -3.37 0.54
N LEU A 61 -5.29 -2.83 1.75
CA LEU A 61 -4.60 -1.54 1.92
C LEU A 61 -3.15 -1.61 1.44
N ASP A 62 -2.48 -2.73 1.68
CA ASP A 62 -1.12 -2.95 1.19
C ASP A 62 -1.08 -3.04 -0.34
N ILE A 63 -2.09 -3.68 -0.94
CA ILE A 63 -2.19 -3.76 -2.41
C ILE A 63 -2.36 -2.37 -3.01
N ILE A 64 -3.22 -1.55 -2.42
CA ILE A 64 -3.43 -0.16 -2.86
C ILE A 64 -2.13 0.64 -2.73
N MET A 65 -1.42 0.48 -1.62
CA MET A 65 -0.13 1.14 -1.41
C MET A 65 0.89 0.71 -2.47
N LEU A 66 0.96 -0.57 -2.80
CA LEU A 66 1.83 -1.07 -3.86
C LEU A 66 1.46 -0.48 -5.21
N GLY A 67 0.16 -0.36 -5.51
CA GLY A 67 -0.32 0.26 -6.74
C GLY A 67 0.08 1.73 -6.84
N ILE A 68 -0.05 2.47 -5.76
CA ILE A 68 0.38 3.87 -5.69
C ILE A 68 1.89 3.98 -5.94
N CYS A 69 2.67 3.12 -5.30
CA CYS A 69 4.12 3.11 -5.47
C CYS A 69 4.53 2.77 -6.90
N ALA A 70 3.86 1.80 -7.51
CA ALA A 70 4.12 1.43 -8.91
C ALA A 70 3.82 2.58 -9.86
N GLU A 71 2.71 3.27 -9.66
CA GLU A 71 2.32 4.42 -10.49
C GLU A 71 3.32 5.56 -10.39
N ASN A 72 3.79 5.84 -9.19
CA ASN A 72 4.64 7.00 -8.90
C ASN A 72 6.13 6.68 -8.87
N HIS A 73 6.53 5.46 -9.22
CA HIS A 73 7.91 4.98 -9.17
C HIS A 73 8.54 5.18 -7.79
N GLU A 74 7.74 4.95 -6.75
CA GLU A 74 8.18 5.06 -5.37
C GLU A 74 8.57 3.71 -4.80
N SER A 75 9.48 3.72 -3.85
CA SER A 75 9.83 2.54 -3.07
C SER A 75 9.15 2.59 -1.69
N ILE A 76 9.14 1.44 -1.02
CA ILE A 76 8.51 1.29 0.30
C ILE A 76 9.59 0.95 1.31
N ILE A 77 9.49 1.50 2.51
CA ILE A 77 10.27 1.06 3.66
C ILE A 77 9.32 0.42 4.70
N THR A 78 9.69 -0.74 5.21
CA THR A 78 8.90 -1.49 6.18
C THR A 78 9.81 -2.32 7.08
N SER A 79 9.35 -2.62 8.30
CA SER A 79 10.02 -3.56 9.19
C SER A 79 9.54 -5.01 9.02
N ASP A 80 8.55 -5.22 8.18
CA ASP A 80 7.92 -6.53 7.95
C ASP A 80 8.67 -7.29 6.85
N LYS A 81 9.38 -8.34 7.24
CA LYS A 81 10.13 -9.20 6.31
C LYS A 81 9.23 -9.89 5.29
N ASP A 82 8.01 -10.22 5.69
CA ASP A 82 7.06 -10.92 4.84
C ASP A 82 6.62 -10.05 3.65
N PHE A 83 6.76 -8.76 3.77
CA PHE A 83 6.42 -7.81 2.71
C PHE A 83 7.42 -7.82 1.54
N LEU A 84 8.61 -8.39 1.73
CA LEU A 84 9.62 -8.47 0.66
C LEU A 84 9.14 -9.27 -0.54
N GLU A 85 8.41 -10.36 -0.30
CA GLU A 85 7.88 -11.19 -1.38
C GLU A 85 6.84 -10.43 -2.20
N ALA A 86 5.96 -9.69 -1.53
CA ALA A 86 4.99 -8.85 -2.21
C ALA A 86 5.67 -7.80 -3.09
N GLY A 87 6.77 -7.24 -2.61
CA GLY A 87 7.59 -6.32 -3.38
C GLY A 87 8.14 -6.96 -4.66
N LYS A 88 8.72 -8.14 -4.54
CA LYS A 88 9.25 -8.88 -5.69
C LYS A 88 8.19 -9.18 -6.74
N ILE A 89 7.04 -9.67 -6.29
CA ILE A 89 5.93 -10.05 -7.18
C ILE A 89 5.35 -8.82 -7.88
N SER A 90 5.18 -7.72 -7.15
CA SER A 90 4.60 -6.48 -7.68
C SER A 90 5.57 -5.63 -8.51
N GLY A 91 6.87 -5.89 -8.39
CA GLY A 91 7.90 -5.08 -9.03
C GLY A 91 8.19 -3.78 -8.29
N VAL A 92 7.66 -3.60 -7.09
CA VAL A 92 7.91 -2.44 -6.24
C VAL A 92 9.12 -2.70 -5.35
N ARG A 93 10.05 -1.75 -5.29
CA ARG A 93 11.23 -1.89 -4.45
C ARG A 93 10.86 -1.73 -2.97
N VAL A 94 11.21 -2.71 -2.17
CA VAL A 94 10.94 -2.72 -0.73
C VAL A 94 12.26 -2.76 0.04
N HIS A 95 12.41 -1.82 0.96
CA HIS A 95 13.56 -1.73 1.87
C HIS A 95 13.13 -2.13 3.27
N LEU A 96 13.92 -2.98 3.92
CA LEU A 96 13.68 -3.34 5.32
C LEU A 96 14.29 -2.31 6.24
N SER A 97 13.52 -1.87 7.24
CA SER A 97 14.01 -1.09 8.36
C SER A 97 14.46 -2.05 9.45
N LEU A 98 15.68 -1.87 9.93
CA LEU A 98 16.28 -2.72 10.96
C LEU A 98 16.02 -2.24 12.40
N SER A 99 15.26 -1.17 12.53
CA SER A 99 14.96 -0.63 13.86
C SER A 99 13.79 -1.36 14.51
#